data_278fee767d79170d216107774e4f47e1
#
_entry.id   278fee767d79170d216107774e4f47e1
#
_cell.length_a   1.000
_cell.length_b   1.000
_cell.length_c   1.000
_cell.angle_alpha   90.00
_cell.angle_beta   90.00
_cell.angle_gamma   90.00
#
_symmetry.space_group_name_H-M   'P 1'
#
loop_
_entity.id
_entity.type
_entity.pdbx_description
1 polymer ?
#
loop_
_entity_poly.entity_id
_entity_poly.type
_entity_poly.pdbx_seq_one_letter_code
_entity_poly.pdbx_strand_id
1 'polypeptide(L)'
;MAKQSENMEYQKAINHIVQMVKDGQLIVGSKIPSERDLSESLGIGRNSTREAISILRGMGLVESRHGSGNYIAKDSGAAIRSMIALMLALKTVSEYDLLEFRRYFSHIVVDCVMKKGISEKRKEQLYSIIDKMKTANGQDLVRLDFEFHVGLIECTENPLLITVSRPVAELYIKSMSNVIENADEMIREKLLS
;
A
#
# COMPACT_ATOMS: atom_id res chain seq x y z
N MET A 1 -23.82 -23.54 18.15
CA MET A 1 -24.59 -23.50 16.89
C MET A 1 -24.76 -22.07 16.35
N ALA A 2 -25.19 -21.07 17.11
CA ALA A 2 -25.37 -19.69 16.62
C ALA A 2 -24.07 -19.06 16.06
N LYS A 3 -22.93 -19.18 16.75
CA LYS A 3 -21.64 -18.63 16.34
C LYS A 3 -21.06 -19.26 15.06
N GLN A 4 -21.38 -20.53 14.75
CA GLN A 4 -21.02 -21.18 13.50
C GLN A 4 -21.90 -20.71 12.32
N SER A 5 -23.15 -20.40 12.57
CA SER A 5 -24.08 -19.85 11.58
C SER A 5 -23.70 -18.42 11.18
N GLU A 6 -23.37 -17.55 12.14
CA GLU A 6 -22.88 -16.18 11.86
C GLU A 6 -21.57 -16.18 11.07
N ASN A 7 -20.64 -17.10 11.40
CA ASN A 7 -19.38 -17.26 10.70
C ASN A 7 -19.56 -17.65 9.20
N MET A 8 -20.62 -18.39 8.88
CA MET A 8 -20.98 -18.74 7.50
C MET A 8 -21.65 -17.58 6.74
N GLU A 9 -22.38 -16.72 7.44
CA GLU A 9 -23.14 -15.62 6.81
C GLU A 9 -22.21 -14.50 6.32
N TYR A 10 -21.27 -14.00 7.16
CA TYR A 10 -20.36 -12.96 6.69
C TYR A 10 -19.47 -13.46 5.56
N GLN A 11 -19.04 -14.74 5.60
CA GLN A 11 -18.28 -15.33 4.51
C GLN A 11 -19.08 -15.38 3.21
N LYS A 12 -20.38 -15.63 3.29
CA LYS A 12 -21.28 -15.58 2.13
C LYS A 12 -21.31 -14.17 1.51
N ALA A 13 -21.35 -13.13 2.35
CA ALA A 13 -21.30 -11.74 1.88
C ALA A 13 -19.95 -11.38 1.25
N ILE A 14 -18.84 -11.79 1.86
CA ILE A 14 -17.49 -11.61 1.29
C ILE A 14 -17.40 -12.28 -0.09
N ASN A 15 -17.79 -13.55 -0.17
CA ASN A 15 -17.72 -14.32 -1.40
C ASN A 15 -18.59 -13.69 -2.51
N HIS A 16 -19.76 -13.16 -2.15
CA HIS A 16 -20.64 -12.47 -3.10
C HIS A 16 -19.97 -11.20 -3.67
N ILE A 17 -19.41 -10.35 -2.80
CA ILE A 17 -18.69 -9.15 -3.25
C ILE A 17 -17.49 -9.51 -4.14
N VAL A 18 -16.71 -10.53 -3.76
CA VAL A 18 -15.59 -11.04 -4.56
C VAL A 18 -16.09 -11.55 -5.93
N GLN A 19 -17.22 -12.24 -5.95
CA GLN A 19 -17.81 -12.72 -7.21
C GLN A 19 -18.24 -11.56 -8.11
N MET A 20 -18.88 -10.51 -7.56
CA MET A 20 -19.23 -9.30 -8.31
C MET A 20 -18.01 -8.62 -8.94
N VAL A 21 -16.85 -8.64 -8.24
CA VAL A 21 -15.58 -8.14 -8.80
C VAL A 21 -15.10 -9.04 -9.93
N LYS A 22 -15.12 -10.38 -9.76
CA LYS A 22 -14.72 -11.34 -10.80
C LYS A 22 -15.59 -11.24 -12.06
N ASP A 23 -16.88 -10.98 -11.89
CA ASP A 23 -17.85 -10.83 -12.98
C ASP A 23 -17.78 -9.43 -13.64
N GLY A 24 -16.90 -8.55 -13.17
CA GLY A 24 -16.75 -7.19 -13.68
C GLY A 24 -17.88 -6.22 -13.30
N GLN A 25 -18.79 -6.63 -12.44
CA GLN A 25 -19.88 -5.77 -11.93
C GLN A 25 -19.36 -4.68 -11.00
N LEU A 26 -18.27 -4.98 -10.27
CA LEU A 26 -17.54 -4.04 -9.44
C LEU A 26 -16.09 -3.94 -9.91
N ILE A 27 -15.64 -2.71 -10.13
CA ILE A 27 -14.24 -2.40 -10.45
C ILE A 27 -13.65 -1.49 -9.37
N VAL A 28 -12.36 -1.23 -9.40
CA VAL A 28 -11.69 -0.30 -8.49
C VAL A 28 -12.41 1.05 -8.47
N GLY A 29 -12.78 1.51 -7.29
CA GLY A 29 -13.54 2.74 -7.08
C GLY A 29 -15.05 2.61 -7.24
N SER A 30 -15.60 1.44 -7.64
CA SER A 30 -17.05 1.20 -7.67
C SER A 30 -17.64 1.24 -6.28
N LYS A 31 -18.85 1.80 -6.17
CA LYS A 31 -19.66 1.71 -4.95
C LYS A 31 -20.20 0.29 -4.80
N ILE A 32 -19.98 -0.34 -3.65
CA ILE A 32 -20.59 -1.64 -3.34
C ILE A 32 -22.03 -1.48 -2.90
N PRO A 33 -22.90 -2.49 -3.07
CA PRO A 33 -24.26 -2.47 -2.54
C PRO A 33 -24.28 -2.16 -1.05
N SER A 34 -25.33 -1.50 -0.57
CA SER A 34 -25.45 -1.16 0.84
C SER A 34 -25.58 -2.42 1.73
N GLU A 35 -25.26 -2.28 3.02
CA GLU A 35 -25.45 -3.36 4.01
C GLU A 35 -26.89 -3.91 3.96
N ARG A 36 -27.87 -3.05 3.71
CA ARG A 36 -29.28 -3.43 3.59
C ARG A 36 -29.52 -4.27 2.33
N ASP A 37 -29.04 -3.78 1.19
CA ASP A 37 -29.26 -4.46 -0.10
C ASP A 37 -28.57 -5.83 -0.12
N LEU A 38 -27.34 -5.93 0.42
CA LEU A 38 -26.63 -7.20 0.58
C LEU A 38 -27.36 -8.17 1.52
N SER A 39 -27.85 -7.65 2.66
CA SER A 39 -28.59 -8.45 3.62
C SER A 39 -29.89 -9.03 2.99
N GLU A 40 -30.64 -8.19 2.29
CA GLU A 40 -31.89 -8.58 1.63
C GLU A 40 -31.63 -9.58 0.48
N SER A 41 -30.65 -9.30 -0.39
CA SER A 41 -30.35 -10.15 -1.56
C SER A 41 -29.79 -11.52 -1.19
N LEU A 42 -29.02 -11.61 -0.10
CA LEU A 42 -28.36 -12.85 0.33
C LEU A 42 -29.16 -13.64 1.38
N GLY A 43 -30.21 -13.03 1.94
CA GLY A 43 -30.98 -13.64 3.02
C GLY A 43 -30.16 -13.87 4.30
N ILE A 44 -29.28 -12.90 4.67
CA ILE A 44 -28.40 -12.96 5.84
C ILE A 44 -28.65 -11.78 6.77
N GLY A 45 -28.15 -11.87 8.00
CA GLY A 45 -28.30 -10.80 9.00
C GLY A 45 -27.54 -9.52 8.60
N ARG A 46 -28.08 -8.33 8.95
CA ARG A 46 -27.37 -7.05 8.75
C ARG A 46 -26.05 -6.98 9.51
N ASN A 47 -25.97 -7.62 10.68
CA ASN A 47 -24.71 -7.67 11.45
C ASN A 47 -23.65 -8.45 10.69
N SER A 48 -23.97 -9.58 10.11
CA SER A 48 -23.05 -10.40 9.29
C SER A 48 -22.60 -9.65 8.04
N THR A 49 -23.50 -8.87 7.42
CA THR A 49 -23.12 -8.01 6.28
C THR A 49 -22.16 -6.89 6.69
N ARG A 50 -22.42 -6.25 7.83
CA ARG A 50 -21.52 -5.21 8.38
C ARG A 50 -20.15 -5.78 8.74
N GLU A 51 -20.11 -6.96 9.34
CA GLU A 51 -18.88 -7.68 9.65
C GLU A 51 -18.08 -7.98 8.38
N ALA A 52 -18.71 -8.51 7.34
CA ALA A 52 -18.09 -8.75 6.04
C ALA A 52 -17.45 -7.49 5.46
N ILE A 53 -18.18 -6.36 5.45
CA ILE A 53 -17.64 -5.08 4.97
C ILE A 53 -16.49 -4.59 5.87
N SER A 54 -16.58 -4.79 7.18
CA SER A 54 -15.50 -4.41 8.12
C SER A 54 -14.24 -5.22 7.90
N ILE A 55 -14.36 -6.53 7.63
CA ILE A 55 -13.25 -7.41 7.29
C ILE A 55 -12.60 -6.95 5.98
N LEU A 56 -13.38 -6.74 4.92
CA LEU A 56 -12.86 -6.27 3.62
C LEU A 56 -12.18 -4.90 3.74
N ARG A 57 -12.68 -4.02 4.61
CA ARG A 57 -12.06 -2.73 4.91
C ARG A 57 -10.74 -2.90 5.68
N GLY A 58 -10.70 -3.79 6.67
CA GLY A 58 -9.47 -4.14 7.39
C GLY A 58 -8.40 -4.72 6.46
N MET A 59 -8.81 -5.45 5.42
CA MET A 59 -7.92 -5.95 4.37
C MET A 59 -7.52 -4.88 3.33
N GLY A 60 -8.04 -3.64 3.43
CA GLY A 60 -7.77 -2.58 2.46
C GLY A 60 -8.42 -2.78 1.10
N LEU A 61 -9.38 -3.70 0.98
CA LEU A 61 -10.10 -3.98 -0.28
C LEU A 61 -11.34 -3.08 -0.44
N VAL A 62 -11.82 -2.53 0.67
CA VAL A 62 -12.97 -1.62 0.72
C VAL A 62 -12.60 -0.36 1.50
N GLU A 63 -13.00 0.80 1.00
CA GLU A 63 -12.92 2.09 1.69
C GLU A 63 -14.30 2.64 1.97
N SER A 64 -14.52 3.23 3.17
CA SER A 64 -15.76 3.92 3.51
C SER A 64 -15.62 5.41 3.25
N ARG A 65 -16.62 6.01 2.59
CA ARG A 65 -16.70 7.45 2.39
C ARG A 65 -17.87 7.99 3.21
N HIS A 66 -17.57 8.90 4.11
CA HIS A 66 -18.57 9.44 5.05
C HIS A 66 -19.82 9.94 4.31
N GLY A 67 -21.01 9.52 4.79
CA GLY A 67 -22.28 9.87 4.17
C GLY A 67 -22.57 9.29 2.79
N SER A 68 -21.58 8.61 2.15
CA SER A 68 -21.71 8.12 0.76
C SER A 68 -21.77 6.60 0.63
N GLY A 69 -21.19 5.85 1.58
CA GLY A 69 -21.20 4.39 1.59
C GLY A 69 -19.81 3.77 1.43
N ASN A 70 -19.77 2.51 1.00
CA ASN A 70 -18.57 1.72 0.86
C ASN A 70 -18.20 1.54 -0.62
N TYR A 71 -16.91 1.52 -0.92
CA TYR A 71 -16.37 1.48 -2.29
C TYR A 71 -15.24 0.47 -2.37
N ILE A 72 -15.02 -0.14 -3.54
CA ILE A 72 -13.80 -0.90 -3.80
C ILE A 72 -12.62 0.06 -3.72
N ALA A 73 -11.65 -0.25 -2.85
CA ALA A 73 -10.53 0.63 -2.53
C ALA A 73 -9.65 0.92 -3.76
N LYS A 74 -9.17 2.16 -3.86
CA LYS A 74 -8.21 2.56 -4.90
C LYS A 74 -6.76 2.28 -4.49
N ASP A 75 -6.46 2.37 -3.20
CA ASP A 75 -5.14 2.09 -2.62
C ASP A 75 -5.16 0.76 -1.88
N SER A 76 -4.82 -0.31 -2.57
CA SER A 76 -4.67 -1.65 -1.98
C SER A 76 -3.42 -1.78 -1.09
N GLY A 77 -2.48 -0.83 -1.15
CA GLY A 77 -1.28 -0.81 -0.31
C GLY A 77 -1.52 -0.32 1.12
N ALA A 78 -2.64 0.36 1.38
CA ALA A 78 -2.93 0.94 2.70
C ALA A 78 -2.94 -0.08 3.84
N ALA A 79 -3.50 -1.28 3.62
CA ALA A 79 -3.51 -2.35 4.61
C ALA A 79 -2.10 -2.92 4.87
N ILE A 80 -1.30 -3.09 3.81
CA ILE A 80 0.10 -3.53 3.91
C ILE A 80 0.89 -2.51 4.74
N ARG A 81 0.72 -1.22 4.46
CA ARG A 81 1.34 -0.13 5.23
C ARG A 81 0.97 -0.19 6.71
N SER A 82 -0.32 -0.34 7.02
CA SER A 82 -0.80 -0.41 8.40
C SER A 82 -0.28 -1.65 9.13
N MET A 83 -0.22 -2.79 8.46
CA MET A 83 0.31 -4.03 9.01
C MET A 83 1.81 -3.89 9.35
N ILE A 84 2.63 -3.39 8.42
CA ILE A 84 4.07 -3.20 8.66
C ILE A 84 4.29 -2.16 9.77
N ALA A 85 3.53 -1.06 9.78
CA ALA A 85 3.62 -0.04 10.83
C ALA A 85 3.31 -0.62 12.22
N LEU A 86 2.32 -1.52 12.32
CA LEU A 86 2.01 -2.23 13.56
C LEU A 86 3.16 -3.19 13.96
N MET A 87 3.73 -3.93 13.01
CA MET A 87 4.87 -4.83 13.26
C MET A 87 6.09 -4.05 13.79
N LEU A 88 6.36 -2.85 13.24
CA LEU A 88 7.41 -1.95 13.74
C LEU A 88 7.10 -1.49 15.17
N ALA A 89 5.86 -1.06 15.44
CA ALA A 89 5.44 -0.63 16.78
C ALA A 89 5.54 -1.76 17.83
N LEU A 90 5.21 -3.00 17.44
CA LEU A 90 5.34 -4.20 18.27
C LEU A 90 6.79 -4.72 18.36
N LYS A 91 7.72 -4.11 17.62
CA LYS A 91 9.13 -4.54 17.53
C LYS A 91 9.32 -5.99 17.02
N THR A 92 8.34 -6.53 16.30
CA THR A 92 8.46 -7.83 15.62
C THR A 92 9.21 -7.71 14.29
N VAL A 93 9.30 -6.50 13.75
CA VAL A 93 10.16 -6.07 12.64
C VAL A 93 10.89 -4.81 13.10
N SER A 94 12.17 -4.69 12.78
CA SER A 94 12.99 -3.50 13.06
C SER A 94 13.06 -2.56 11.85
N GLU A 95 13.50 -1.33 12.08
CA GLU A 95 13.83 -0.40 10.99
C GLU A 95 14.98 -0.92 10.12
N TYR A 96 15.90 -1.69 10.71
CA TYR A 96 16.98 -2.35 9.97
C TYR A 96 16.42 -3.40 8.99
N ASP A 97 15.45 -4.22 9.41
CA ASP A 97 14.81 -5.20 8.52
C ASP A 97 14.09 -4.51 7.36
N LEU A 98 13.47 -3.35 7.61
CA LEU A 98 12.83 -2.54 6.58
C LEU A 98 13.84 -2.00 5.55
N LEU A 99 15.00 -1.51 6.03
CA LEU A 99 16.10 -1.05 5.18
C LEU A 99 16.68 -2.21 4.35
N GLU A 100 16.91 -3.36 4.98
CA GLU A 100 17.44 -4.54 4.31
C GLU A 100 16.47 -5.04 3.24
N PHE A 101 15.18 -5.14 3.55
CA PHE A 101 14.14 -5.46 2.57
C PHE A 101 14.16 -4.49 1.40
N ARG A 102 14.18 -3.16 1.66
CA ARG A 102 14.25 -2.14 0.61
C ARG A 102 15.46 -2.35 -0.29
N ARG A 103 16.63 -2.63 0.28
CA ARG A 103 17.88 -2.84 -0.47
C ARG A 103 17.75 -4.05 -1.41
N TYR A 104 17.33 -5.20 -0.93
CA TYR A 104 17.15 -6.39 -1.76
C TYR A 104 16.06 -6.19 -2.81
N PHE A 105 14.96 -5.56 -2.42
CA PHE A 105 13.87 -5.31 -3.34
C PHE A 105 14.26 -4.35 -4.47
N SER A 106 15.11 -3.37 -4.21
CA SER A 106 15.65 -2.47 -5.23
C SER A 106 16.41 -3.23 -6.32
N HIS A 107 17.16 -4.28 -5.98
CA HIS A 107 17.82 -5.13 -6.98
C HIS A 107 16.81 -5.86 -7.87
N ILE A 108 15.72 -6.38 -7.28
CA ILE A 108 14.63 -7.02 -8.05
C ILE A 108 13.98 -6.03 -9.01
N VAL A 109 13.71 -4.81 -8.54
CA VAL A 109 13.12 -3.73 -9.35
C VAL A 109 14.04 -3.37 -10.51
N VAL A 110 15.33 -3.15 -10.26
CA VAL A 110 16.33 -2.84 -11.31
C VAL A 110 16.40 -3.96 -12.33
N ASP A 111 16.47 -5.24 -11.91
CA ASP A 111 16.50 -6.38 -12.82
C ASP A 111 15.25 -6.46 -13.70
N CYS A 112 14.06 -6.23 -13.12
CA CYS A 112 12.80 -6.16 -13.87
C CYS A 112 12.82 -5.03 -14.91
N VAL A 113 13.27 -3.84 -14.51
CA VAL A 113 13.34 -2.67 -15.37
C VAL A 113 14.36 -2.85 -16.50
N MET A 114 15.53 -3.42 -16.21
CA MET A 114 16.57 -3.72 -17.21
C MET A 114 16.09 -4.73 -18.26
N LYS A 115 15.32 -5.74 -17.84
CA LYS A 115 14.75 -6.75 -18.77
C LYS A 115 13.61 -6.19 -19.61
N LYS A 116 12.80 -5.32 -19.07
CA LYS A 116 11.62 -4.76 -19.74
C LYS A 116 11.94 -3.54 -20.61
N GLY A 117 12.94 -2.77 -20.21
CA GLY A 117 13.24 -1.45 -20.75
C GLY A 117 12.43 -0.33 -20.08
N ILE A 118 12.85 0.89 -20.28
CA ILE A 118 12.20 2.11 -19.77
C ILE A 118 11.91 3.03 -20.96
N SER A 119 10.71 3.64 -21.00
CA SER A 119 10.41 4.66 -22.00
C SER A 119 11.31 5.89 -21.81
N GLU A 120 11.69 6.58 -22.90
CA GLU A 120 12.54 7.78 -22.82
C GLU A 120 11.94 8.85 -21.89
N LYS A 121 10.63 9.04 -21.91
CA LYS A 121 9.95 9.98 -21.00
C LYS A 121 10.17 9.63 -19.53
N ARG A 122 10.08 8.35 -19.15
CA ARG A 122 10.32 7.91 -17.77
C ARG A 122 11.78 8.03 -17.38
N LYS A 123 12.67 7.75 -18.31
CA LYS A 123 14.11 7.89 -18.15
C LYS A 123 14.51 9.35 -17.87
N GLU A 124 13.99 10.29 -18.67
CA GLU A 124 14.18 11.73 -18.46
C GLU A 124 13.68 12.18 -17.08
N GLN A 125 12.52 11.70 -16.64
CA GLN A 125 11.98 12.00 -15.32
C GLN A 125 12.92 11.53 -14.20
N LEU A 126 13.43 10.28 -14.27
CA LEU A 126 14.35 9.74 -13.27
C LEU A 126 15.69 10.49 -13.26
N TYR A 127 16.24 10.82 -14.43
CA TYR A 127 17.46 11.63 -14.50
C TYR A 127 17.25 13.03 -13.91
N SER A 128 16.10 13.67 -14.16
CA SER A 128 15.77 14.97 -13.56
C SER A 128 15.74 14.90 -12.03
N ILE A 129 15.26 13.80 -11.44
CA ILE A 129 15.28 13.61 -9.99
C ILE A 129 16.73 13.45 -9.51
N ILE A 130 17.54 12.62 -10.17
CA ILE A 130 18.97 12.42 -9.85
C ILE A 130 19.73 13.74 -9.90
N ASP A 131 19.49 14.58 -10.91
CA ASP A 131 20.16 15.88 -11.02
C ASP A 131 19.80 16.81 -9.87
N LYS A 132 18.54 16.83 -9.43
CA LYS A 132 18.13 17.57 -8.23
C LYS A 132 18.78 17.03 -6.96
N MET A 133 18.96 15.71 -6.85
CA MET A 133 19.60 15.08 -5.67
C MET A 133 21.06 15.54 -5.50
N LYS A 134 21.79 15.86 -6.59
CA LYS A 134 23.21 16.31 -6.53
C LYS A 134 23.42 17.56 -5.68
N THR A 135 22.40 18.40 -5.56
CA THR A 135 22.48 19.69 -4.83
C THR A 135 21.54 19.72 -3.61
N ALA A 136 20.70 18.71 -3.45
CA ALA A 136 19.77 18.62 -2.32
C ALA A 136 20.48 18.12 -1.06
N ASN A 137 19.95 18.51 0.10
CA ASN A 137 20.40 18.03 1.40
C ASN A 137 19.21 17.86 2.37
N GLY A 138 19.44 17.26 3.52
CA GLY A 138 18.44 17.08 4.57
C GLY A 138 17.14 16.45 4.05
N GLN A 139 16.01 17.03 4.42
CA GLN A 139 14.67 16.54 4.08
C GLN A 139 14.40 16.53 2.56
N ASP A 140 14.96 17.46 1.81
CA ASP A 140 14.78 17.51 0.35
C ASP A 140 15.46 16.33 -0.33
N LEU A 141 16.66 15.93 0.13
CA LEU A 141 17.34 14.74 -0.40
C LEU A 141 16.53 13.47 -0.08
N VAL A 142 16.01 13.33 1.14
CA VAL A 142 15.16 12.19 1.54
C VAL A 142 13.91 12.11 0.66
N ARG A 143 13.26 13.23 0.41
CA ARG A 143 12.08 13.30 -0.47
C ARG A 143 12.41 12.89 -1.91
N LEU A 144 13.52 13.38 -2.45
CA LEU A 144 13.95 13.05 -3.82
C LEU A 144 14.37 11.59 -3.96
N ASP A 145 15.05 11.03 -2.95
CA ASP A 145 15.36 9.58 -2.88
C ASP A 145 14.08 8.73 -2.94
N PHE A 146 13.07 9.12 -2.18
CA PHE A 146 11.75 8.46 -2.24
C PHE A 146 11.11 8.57 -3.62
N GLU A 147 11.06 9.78 -4.20
CA GLU A 147 10.48 10.01 -5.53
C GLU A 147 11.21 9.15 -6.59
N PHE A 148 12.53 9.07 -6.52
CA PHE A 148 13.34 8.23 -7.40
C PHE A 148 12.98 6.75 -7.28
N HIS A 149 12.97 6.21 -6.05
CA HIS A 149 12.66 4.81 -5.83
C HIS A 149 11.22 4.45 -6.22
N VAL A 150 10.24 5.28 -5.90
CA VAL A 150 8.85 5.08 -6.32
C VAL A 150 8.74 5.14 -7.85
N GLY A 151 9.38 6.12 -8.50
CA GLY A 151 9.41 6.23 -9.95
C GLY A 151 10.03 5.00 -10.62
N LEU A 152 11.10 4.44 -10.04
CA LEU A 152 11.73 3.23 -10.53
C LEU A 152 10.82 2.00 -10.36
N ILE A 153 10.14 1.87 -9.22
CA ILE A 153 9.15 0.80 -8.97
C ILE A 153 8.03 0.88 -10.00
N GLU A 154 7.53 2.08 -10.30
CA GLU A 154 6.48 2.29 -11.32
C GLU A 154 6.93 1.89 -12.72
N CYS A 155 8.23 1.99 -13.05
CA CYS A 155 8.77 1.53 -14.33
C CYS A 155 8.70 0.01 -14.51
N THR A 156 8.51 -0.76 -13.45
CA THR A 156 8.26 -2.22 -13.59
C THR A 156 6.92 -2.51 -14.27
N GLU A 157 5.96 -1.58 -14.20
CA GLU A 157 4.57 -1.73 -14.66
C GLU A 157 3.92 -3.03 -14.16
N ASN A 158 4.42 -3.56 -13.05
CA ASN A 158 3.85 -4.73 -12.40
C ASN A 158 3.02 -4.28 -11.19
N PRO A 159 1.67 -4.38 -11.26
CA PRO A 159 0.81 -3.87 -10.19
C PRO A 159 1.10 -4.50 -8.83
N LEU A 160 1.50 -5.78 -8.78
CA LEU A 160 1.81 -6.44 -7.52
C LEU A 160 3.12 -5.92 -6.92
N LEU A 161 4.17 -5.74 -7.73
CA LEU A 161 5.42 -5.13 -7.27
C LEU A 161 5.17 -3.72 -6.73
N ILE A 162 4.38 -2.91 -7.45
CA ILE A 162 4.02 -1.54 -7.05
C ILE A 162 3.26 -1.56 -5.72
N THR A 163 2.23 -2.40 -5.61
CA THR A 163 1.36 -2.49 -4.42
C THR A 163 2.13 -2.91 -3.16
N VAL A 164 3.09 -3.83 -3.28
CA VAL A 164 3.86 -4.33 -2.14
C VAL A 164 5.00 -3.40 -1.75
N SER A 165 5.71 -2.82 -2.72
CA SER A 165 6.92 -2.05 -2.44
C SER A 165 6.67 -0.62 -2.01
N ARG A 166 5.62 0.02 -2.55
CA ARG A 166 5.32 1.41 -2.22
C ARG A 166 5.07 1.65 -0.73
N PRO A 167 4.26 0.83 -0.02
CA PRO A 167 4.10 0.95 1.43
C PRO A 167 5.41 0.83 2.22
N VAL A 168 6.32 -0.05 1.78
CA VAL A 168 7.64 -0.19 2.40
C VAL A 168 8.48 1.07 2.19
N ALA A 169 8.51 1.61 0.98
CA ALA A 169 9.23 2.85 0.67
C ALA A 169 8.68 4.04 1.48
N GLU A 170 7.36 4.16 1.64
CA GLU A 170 6.70 5.20 2.43
C GLU A 170 7.04 5.11 3.92
N LEU A 171 7.08 3.91 4.49
CA LEU A 171 7.46 3.71 5.89
C LEU A 171 8.95 3.97 6.12
N TYR A 172 9.80 3.54 5.19
CA TYR A 172 11.23 3.80 5.24
C TYR A 172 11.53 5.31 5.26
N ILE A 173 10.93 6.08 4.36
CA ILE A 173 11.18 7.52 4.32
C ILE A 173 10.71 8.23 5.59
N LYS A 174 9.58 7.79 6.16
CA LYS A 174 9.10 8.32 7.44
C LYS A 174 10.09 8.06 8.57
N SER A 175 10.66 6.86 8.63
CA SER A 175 11.68 6.50 9.60
C SER A 175 12.95 7.34 9.41
N MET A 176 13.45 7.47 8.17
CA MET A 176 14.63 8.26 7.85
C MET A 176 14.45 9.75 8.15
N SER A 177 13.29 10.33 7.85
CA SER A 177 12.97 11.73 8.17
C SER A 177 13.06 11.97 9.68
N ASN A 178 12.50 11.08 10.49
CA ASN A 178 12.56 11.18 11.95
C ASN A 178 14.02 11.09 12.47
N VAL A 179 14.85 10.21 11.89
CA VAL A 179 16.27 10.07 12.26
C VAL A 179 17.04 11.33 11.91
N ILE A 180 16.84 11.89 10.72
CA ILE A 180 17.53 13.11 10.27
C ILE A 180 17.12 14.33 11.12
N GLU A 181 15.83 14.45 11.47
CA GLU A 181 15.36 15.55 12.34
C GLU A 181 15.93 15.49 13.73
N ASN A 182 16.20 14.30 14.26
CA ASN A 182 16.66 14.08 15.63
C ASN A 182 18.16 13.81 15.76
N ALA A 183 18.89 13.69 14.65
CA ALA A 183 20.32 13.39 14.66
C ALA A 183 21.17 14.67 14.74
N ASP A 184 22.31 14.58 15.46
CA ASP A 184 23.37 15.58 15.39
C ASP A 184 23.95 15.70 13.98
N GLU A 185 24.50 16.87 13.65
CA GLU A 185 24.99 17.22 12.29
C GLU A 185 25.98 16.18 11.73
N MET A 186 26.88 15.65 12.58
CA MET A 186 27.85 14.62 12.22
C MET A 186 27.20 13.26 11.86
N ILE A 187 26.06 12.93 12.46
CA ILE A 187 25.31 11.70 12.15
C ILE A 187 24.51 11.90 10.86
N ARG A 188 23.99 13.11 10.62
CA ARG A 188 23.29 13.48 9.39
C ARG A 188 24.18 13.29 8.17
N GLU A 189 25.40 13.78 8.18
CA GLU A 189 26.35 13.61 7.10
C GLU A 189 26.66 12.13 6.77
N LYS A 190 26.75 11.29 7.82
CA LYS A 190 26.98 9.84 7.64
C LYS A 190 25.76 9.08 7.11
N LEU A 191 24.55 9.57 7.34
CA LEU A 191 23.32 8.93 6.83
C LEU A 191 23.02 9.30 5.38
N LEU A 192 23.58 10.41 4.91
CA LEU A 192 23.35 10.94 3.56
C LEU A 192 24.49 10.65 2.58
N SER A 193 25.63 10.16 3.08
CA SER A 193 26.77 9.69 2.28
C SER A 193 26.66 8.22 1.87
#